data_529793d1fcffbe67bed71d6817f4ad40
#
_entry.id   529793d1fcffbe67bed71d6817f4ad40
#
_cell.length_a   1.000
_cell.length_b   1.000
_cell.length_c   1.000
_cell.angle_alpha   90.00
_cell.angle_beta   90.00
_cell.angle_gamma   90.00
#
_symmetry.space_group_name_H-M   'P 1'
#
loop_
_entity.id
_entity.type
_entity.pdbx_description
1 polymer ?
#
loop_
_entity_poly.entity_id
_entity_poly.type
_entity_poly.pdbx_seq_one_letter_code
_entity_poly.pdbx_strand_id
1 'polypeptide(L)'
;MIYITLTDFYNNFYINQSVFRLYKEHPDMFKEPTAIVGSSGSFPFNYWNGGYNSNEGKFLLKVEYENLERNTYMPIRLDYSNIFLTEDDFQNSYNNTILKIFNTGSHYVEVSNLALLEYIKNVYPLMKSVFSSKADIFYTLTPDIVNKAIQEGGMDIVSLPAKYIENNEFLNGLQYKNQIEIPVNTVCGVCDNLQQENCIKTEHFSQYNFSGNSVFNSCTKCLNGNKCLINFDFEKLKELTKKGFNKFLVNSFPKTKDPNGLLFVEFFVDYFIKDEYKFMAQSFILQGKENHI
;
A
#
# COMPACT_ATOMS: atom_id res chain seq x y z
N MET A 1 -20.23 -0.76 -2.57
CA MET A 1 -19.10 -1.66 -2.91
C MET A 1 -17.85 -1.09 -2.27
N ILE A 2 -17.12 -1.92 -1.54
CA ILE A 2 -15.84 -1.60 -0.89
C ILE A 2 -14.72 -2.11 -1.81
N TYR A 3 -13.76 -1.25 -2.14
CA TYR A 3 -12.60 -1.61 -2.96
C TYR A 3 -11.36 -1.67 -2.09
N ILE A 4 -10.68 -2.80 -2.07
CA ILE A 4 -9.53 -3.06 -1.19
C ILE A 4 -8.26 -3.22 -2.02
N THR A 5 -7.24 -2.45 -1.67
CA THR A 5 -5.85 -2.69 -2.06
C THR A 5 -5.12 -3.36 -0.90
N LEU A 6 -4.45 -4.48 -1.17
CA LEU A 6 -3.59 -5.16 -0.20
C LEU A 6 -2.17 -4.60 -0.29
N THR A 7 -1.37 -4.65 0.78
CA THR A 7 0.03 -4.20 0.68
C THR A 7 1.01 -5.36 0.66
N ASP A 8 2.29 -5.01 0.44
CA ASP A 8 3.44 -5.93 0.45
C ASP A 8 3.31 -7.08 -0.57
N PHE A 9 3.01 -6.70 -1.83
CA PHE A 9 2.75 -7.69 -2.88
C PHE A 9 3.91 -8.66 -3.09
N TYR A 10 5.16 -8.24 -2.90
CA TYR A 10 6.31 -9.10 -3.14
C TYR A 10 6.47 -10.17 -2.06
N ASN A 11 6.45 -9.77 -0.79
CA ASN A 11 6.65 -10.72 0.31
C ASN A 11 5.40 -11.58 0.58
N ASN A 12 4.21 -11.02 0.36
CA ASN A 12 2.93 -11.69 0.58
C ASN A 12 2.25 -12.07 -0.75
N PHE A 13 3.02 -12.27 -1.81
CA PHE A 13 2.49 -12.50 -3.16
C PHE A 13 1.41 -13.58 -3.20
N TYR A 14 1.71 -14.77 -2.69
CA TYR A 14 0.78 -15.90 -2.72
C TYR A 14 -0.44 -15.68 -1.81
N ILE A 15 -0.25 -15.04 -0.66
CA ILE A 15 -1.36 -14.67 0.23
C ILE A 15 -2.30 -13.69 -0.49
N ASN A 16 -1.75 -12.64 -1.10
CA ASN A 16 -2.52 -11.62 -1.80
C ASN A 16 -3.27 -12.22 -3.00
N GLN A 17 -2.64 -13.13 -3.76
CA GLN A 17 -3.28 -13.89 -4.84
C GLN A 17 -4.42 -14.78 -4.31
N SER A 18 -4.23 -15.43 -3.16
CA SER A 18 -5.25 -16.29 -2.56
C SER A 18 -6.43 -15.47 -2.04
N VAL A 19 -6.19 -14.30 -1.45
CA VAL A 19 -7.26 -13.37 -1.06
C VAL A 19 -8.03 -12.87 -2.29
N PHE A 20 -7.34 -12.57 -3.39
CA PHE A 20 -7.98 -12.16 -4.63
C PHE A 20 -8.84 -13.29 -5.21
N ARG A 21 -8.36 -14.53 -5.21
CA ARG A 21 -9.12 -15.71 -5.64
C ARG A 21 -10.33 -15.95 -4.73
N LEU A 22 -10.17 -15.83 -3.41
CA LEU A 22 -11.27 -15.95 -2.45
C LEU A 22 -12.40 -14.97 -2.81
N TYR A 23 -12.04 -13.72 -3.10
CA TYR A 23 -13.02 -12.72 -3.53
C TYR A 23 -13.73 -13.12 -4.85
N LYS A 24 -13.02 -13.70 -5.80
CA LYS A 24 -13.58 -14.08 -7.11
C LYS A 24 -14.46 -15.32 -7.02
N GLU A 25 -14.05 -16.30 -6.24
CA GLU A 25 -14.70 -17.62 -6.16
C GLU A 25 -15.81 -17.63 -5.10
N HIS A 26 -15.68 -16.85 -4.02
CA HIS A 26 -16.56 -16.84 -2.86
C HIS A 26 -16.92 -15.43 -2.36
N PRO A 27 -17.50 -14.57 -3.21
CA PRO A 27 -17.84 -13.19 -2.82
C PRO A 27 -18.88 -13.11 -1.70
N ASP A 28 -19.67 -14.17 -1.51
CA ASP A 28 -20.68 -14.32 -0.48
C ASP A 28 -20.13 -14.46 0.93
N MET A 29 -18.86 -14.83 1.08
CA MET A 29 -18.20 -14.93 2.38
C MET A 29 -17.91 -13.57 3.00
N PHE A 30 -17.90 -12.49 2.23
CA PHE A 30 -17.58 -11.15 2.73
C PHE A 30 -18.76 -10.50 3.46
N LYS A 31 -18.46 -9.74 4.54
CA LYS A 31 -19.47 -9.03 5.36
C LYS A 31 -20.26 -8.00 4.56
N GLU A 32 -19.61 -7.36 3.61
CA GLU A 32 -20.20 -6.37 2.70
C GLU A 32 -19.74 -6.66 1.27
N PRO A 33 -20.46 -6.15 0.23
CA PRO A 33 -20.00 -6.27 -1.15
C PRO A 33 -18.60 -5.66 -1.30
N THR A 34 -17.60 -6.52 -1.43
CA THR A 34 -16.17 -6.18 -1.42
C THR A 34 -15.53 -6.60 -2.72
N ALA A 35 -14.58 -5.80 -3.21
CA ALA A 35 -13.73 -6.14 -4.35
C ALA A 35 -12.27 -5.93 -3.97
N ILE A 36 -11.43 -6.92 -4.21
CA ILE A 36 -9.98 -6.78 -4.13
C ILE A 36 -9.52 -6.21 -5.47
N VAL A 37 -8.96 -5.00 -5.45
CA VAL A 37 -8.66 -4.24 -6.68
C VAL A 37 -7.17 -4.15 -7.00
N GLY A 38 -6.31 -4.65 -6.14
CA GLY A 38 -4.88 -4.68 -6.41
C GLY A 38 -4.04 -4.99 -5.18
N SER A 39 -2.74 -5.06 -5.42
CA SER A 39 -1.74 -5.19 -4.36
C SER A 39 -0.63 -4.17 -4.55
N SER A 40 -0.30 -3.45 -3.47
CA SER A 40 0.73 -2.40 -3.43
C SER A 40 2.01 -2.91 -2.78
N GLY A 41 3.14 -2.39 -3.22
CA GLY A 41 4.44 -2.66 -2.62
C GLY A 41 5.57 -2.42 -3.59
N SER A 42 6.78 -2.84 -3.21
CA SER A 42 7.94 -2.72 -4.09
C SER A 42 8.73 -4.01 -4.17
N PHE A 43 9.57 -4.09 -5.20
CA PHE A 43 10.56 -5.14 -5.33
C PHE A 43 11.73 -4.91 -4.38
N PRO A 44 12.46 -5.97 -3.99
CA PRO A 44 13.68 -5.84 -3.18
C PRO A 44 14.68 -4.89 -3.83
N PHE A 45 15.52 -4.26 -3.01
CA PHE A 45 16.59 -3.36 -3.43
C PHE A 45 16.16 -2.16 -4.27
N ASN A 46 14.86 -1.82 -4.21
CA ASN A 46 14.33 -0.67 -4.93
C ASN A 46 14.40 0.59 -4.05
N TYR A 47 15.37 1.47 -4.29
CA TYR A 47 15.52 2.71 -3.51
C TYR A 47 14.53 3.82 -3.90
N TRP A 48 13.72 3.64 -4.97
CA TRP A 48 12.62 4.55 -5.27
C TRP A 48 11.42 4.35 -4.34
N ASN A 49 11.42 3.28 -3.59
CA ASN A 49 10.38 2.98 -2.65
C ASN A 49 10.45 3.92 -1.42
N GLY A 50 9.31 4.16 -0.83
CA GLY A 50 9.16 5.09 0.27
C GLY A 50 9.44 4.53 1.66
N GLY A 51 10.27 3.49 1.82
CA GLY A 51 10.74 3.13 3.15
C GLY A 51 10.36 1.74 3.68
N TYR A 52 9.53 0.98 2.99
CA TYR A 52 9.15 -0.38 3.41
C TYR A 52 10.01 -1.49 2.77
N ASN A 53 11.23 -1.17 2.38
CA ASN A 53 12.10 -2.16 1.77
C ASN A 53 12.65 -3.11 2.83
N SER A 54 12.30 -4.37 2.70
CA SER A 54 13.19 -5.41 3.15
C SER A 54 14.34 -5.49 2.13
N ASN A 55 15.57 -5.27 2.58
CA ASN A 55 16.76 -5.69 1.82
C ASN A 55 16.83 -7.23 1.75
N GLU A 56 15.80 -7.92 2.17
CA GLU A 56 15.62 -9.36 2.13
C GLU A 56 14.99 -9.74 0.79
N GLY A 57 15.70 -10.47 -0.01
CA GLY A 57 15.27 -10.94 -1.30
C GLY A 57 16.41 -11.06 -2.27
N LYS A 58 16.13 -11.56 -3.47
CA LYS A 58 17.09 -11.60 -4.58
C LYS A 58 16.72 -10.55 -5.61
N PHE A 59 17.71 -10.04 -6.32
CA PHE A 59 17.46 -9.34 -7.56
C PHE A 59 16.78 -10.30 -8.54
N LEU A 60 15.65 -9.87 -9.08
CA LEU A 60 14.97 -10.61 -10.13
C LEU A 60 15.63 -10.29 -11.48
N LEU A 61 15.70 -11.28 -12.34
CA LEU A 61 16.06 -11.08 -13.73
C LEU A 61 14.86 -10.47 -14.48
N LYS A 62 15.12 -9.81 -15.60
CA LYS A 62 14.06 -9.24 -16.45
C LYS A 62 12.95 -10.25 -16.77
N VAL A 63 13.34 -11.50 -17.11
CA VAL A 63 12.40 -12.58 -17.41
C VAL A 63 11.51 -12.93 -16.21
N GLU A 64 12.01 -12.81 -14.98
CA GLU A 64 11.23 -13.07 -13.78
C GLU A 64 10.18 -11.98 -13.56
N TYR A 65 10.48 -10.70 -13.85
CA TYR A 65 9.50 -9.62 -13.84
C TYR A 65 8.42 -9.80 -14.90
N GLU A 66 8.80 -10.18 -16.12
CA GLU A 66 7.85 -10.46 -17.21
C GLU A 66 6.95 -11.65 -16.88
N ASN A 67 7.48 -12.69 -16.23
CA ASN A 67 6.69 -13.82 -15.78
C ASN A 67 5.73 -13.44 -14.65
N LEU A 68 6.18 -12.60 -13.71
CA LEU A 68 5.35 -12.13 -12.61
C LEU A 68 4.20 -11.26 -13.14
N GLU A 69 4.46 -10.36 -14.07
CA GLU A 69 3.43 -9.54 -14.70
C GLU A 69 2.38 -10.42 -15.41
N ARG A 70 2.81 -11.38 -16.24
CA ARG A 70 1.93 -12.29 -16.99
C ARG A 70 1.08 -13.19 -16.09
N ASN A 71 1.62 -13.61 -14.94
CA ASN A 71 0.95 -14.53 -14.01
C ASN A 71 0.19 -13.80 -12.89
N THR A 72 0.21 -12.47 -12.88
CA THR A 72 -0.53 -11.68 -11.91
C THR A 72 -1.95 -11.46 -12.37
N TYR A 73 -2.91 -11.98 -11.61
CA TYR A 73 -4.35 -11.85 -11.93
C TYR A 73 -4.97 -10.55 -11.39
N MET A 74 -4.23 -9.77 -10.61
CA MET A 74 -4.69 -8.51 -10.04
C MET A 74 -3.75 -7.36 -10.37
N PRO A 75 -4.25 -6.11 -10.42
CA PRO A 75 -3.39 -4.95 -10.57
C PRO A 75 -2.30 -4.88 -9.50
N ILE A 76 -1.08 -4.55 -9.93
CA ILE A 76 0.04 -4.25 -9.03
C ILE A 76 0.19 -2.73 -8.97
N ARG A 77 0.43 -2.22 -7.76
CA ARG A 77 0.81 -0.85 -7.48
C ARG A 77 2.28 -0.84 -7.04
N LEU A 78 3.14 -0.30 -7.89
CA LEU A 78 4.55 -0.13 -7.57
C LEU A 78 4.73 1.05 -6.61
N ASP A 79 5.28 0.80 -5.43
CA ASP A 79 5.61 1.86 -4.46
C ASP A 79 6.92 2.55 -4.84
N TYR A 80 6.82 3.72 -5.43
CA TYR A 80 7.89 4.64 -5.78
C TYR A 80 7.76 5.95 -5.03
N SER A 81 7.34 5.86 -3.79
CA SER A 81 7.01 7.00 -2.93
C SER A 81 8.21 7.58 -2.17
N ASN A 82 9.43 7.30 -2.60
CA ASN A 82 10.62 7.96 -2.05
C ASN A 82 10.63 9.45 -2.45
N ILE A 83 10.57 10.28 -1.45
CA ILE A 83 10.45 11.74 -1.56
C ILE A 83 11.77 12.44 -1.83
N PHE A 84 12.92 11.77 -1.58
CA PHE A 84 14.26 12.33 -1.72
C PHE A 84 14.87 12.09 -3.11
N LEU A 85 14.13 11.51 -4.05
CA LEU A 85 14.61 11.29 -5.41
C LEU A 85 14.82 12.62 -6.13
N THR A 86 15.94 12.69 -6.82
CA THR A 86 16.31 13.78 -7.74
C THR A 86 16.09 13.34 -9.18
N GLU A 87 16.15 14.29 -10.13
CA GLU A 87 16.00 13.97 -11.55
C GLU A 87 17.08 13.01 -12.07
N ASP A 88 18.29 13.04 -11.51
CA ASP A 88 19.35 12.10 -11.84
C ASP A 88 18.99 10.65 -11.51
N ASP A 89 18.21 10.46 -10.44
CA ASP A 89 17.73 9.15 -10.03
C ASP A 89 16.73 8.53 -11.03
N PHE A 90 16.01 9.37 -11.81
CA PHE A 90 14.98 8.91 -12.75
C PHE A 90 15.57 8.10 -13.93
N GLN A 91 16.87 8.20 -14.18
CA GLN A 91 17.57 7.43 -15.19
C GLN A 91 17.97 6.02 -14.72
N ASN A 92 17.55 5.60 -13.52
CA ASN A 92 17.87 4.27 -13.01
C ASN A 92 17.31 3.16 -13.90
N SER A 93 18.22 2.39 -14.52
CA SER A 93 17.87 1.36 -15.50
C SER A 93 17.02 0.23 -14.92
N TYR A 94 17.22 -0.11 -13.65
CA TYR A 94 16.46 -1.15 -12.95
C TYR A 94 14.97 -0.76 -12.83
N ASN A 95 14.69 0.41 -12.29
CA ASN A 95 13.32 0.90 -12.11
C ASN A 95 12.64 1.15 -13.47
N ASN A 96 13.37 1.70 -14.44
CA ASN A 96 12.82 1.91 -15.78
C ASN A 96 12.51 0.58 -16.50
N THR A 97 13.28 -0.48 -16.25
CA THR A 97 12.96 -1.81 -16.77
C THR A 97 11.64 -2.32 -16.17
N ILE A 98 11.45 -2.19 -14.86
CA ILE A 98 10.21 -2.58 -14.18
C ILE A 98 9.03 -1.78 -14.72
N LEU A 99 9.13 -0.45 -14.77
CA LEU A 99 8.08 0.42 -15.28
C LEU A 99 7.68 0.06 -16.71
N LYS A 100 8.65 -0.25 -17.57
CA LYS A 100 8.39 -0.66 -18.95
C LYS A 100 7.59 -1.96 -19.04
N ILE A 101 7.87 -2.93 -18.18
CA ILE A 101 7.15 -4.21 -18.13
C ILE A 101 5.71 -3.99 -17.65
N PHE A 102 5.53 -3.18 -16.61
CA PHE A 102 4.22 -2.94 -15.99
C PHE A 102 3.41 -1.83 -16.65
N ASN A 103 3.90 -1.18 -17.71
CA ASN A 103 3.18 -0.13 -18.46
C ASN A 103 2.11 -0.71 -19.38
N THR A 104 1.14 -1.43 -18.83
CA THR A 104 0.10 -2.15 -19.59
C THR A 104 -1.30 -1.53 -19.46
N GLY A 105 -1.46 -0.45 -18.69
CA GLY A 105 -2.75 0.18 -18.39
C GLY A 105 -3.52 -0.48 -17.25
N SER A 106 -3.06 -1.63 -16.76
CA SER A 106 -3.68 -2.35 -15.65
C SER A 106 -3.09 -1.97 -14.29
N HIS A 107 -1.83 -1.52 -14.27
CA HIS A 107 -1.05 -1.31 -13.07
C HIS A 107 -0.97 0.15 -12.64
N TYR A 108 -0.54 0.35 -11.40
CA TYR A 108 -0.42 1.67 -10.77
C TYR A 108 1.02 1.92 -10.35
N VAL A 109 1.37 3.20 -10.27
CA VAL A 109 2.57 3.67 -9.57
C VAL A 109 2.16 4.62 -8.46
N GLU A 110 2.67 4.40 -7.27
CA GLU A 110 2.49 5.26 -6.10
C GLU A 110 3.70 6.17 -5.96
N VAL A 111 3.48 7.47 -5.96
CA VAL A 111 4.53 8.50 -5.92
C VAL A 111 4.24 9.54 -4.85
N SER A 112 5.30 10.10 -4.26
CA SER A 112 5.25 11.29 -3.39
C SER A 112 5.97 12.49 -4.00
N ASN A 113 6.76 12.26 -5.04
CA ASN A 113 7.55 13.27 -5.72
C ASN A 113 6.88 13.63 -7.04
N LEU A 114 6.49 14.92 -7.19
CA LEU A 114 5.75 15.39 -8.37
C LEU A 114 6.62 15.39 -9.65
N ALA A 115 7.94 15.63 -9.55
CA ALA A 115 8.81 15.54 -10.70
C ALA A 115 8.95 14.09 -11.20
N LEU A 116 9.02 13.10 -10.30
CA LEU A 116 8.97 11.70 -10.67
C LEU A 116 7.64 11.33 -11.34
N LEU A 117 6.52 11.86 -10.84
CA LEU A 117 5.22 11.65 -11.45
C LEU A 117 5.20 12.16 -12.89
N GLU A 118 5.67 13.39 -13.11
CA GLU A 118 5.74 14.00 -14.44
C GLU A 118 6.62 13.17 -15.37
N TYR A 119 7.78 12.74 -14.92
CA TYR A 119 8.64 11.81 -15.67
C TYR A 119 7.89 10.53 -16.05
N ILE A 120 7.23 9.87 -15.09
CA ILE A 120 6.50 8.62 -15.34
C ILE A 120 5.37 8.82 -16.34
N LYS A 121 4.57 9.89 -16.21
CA LYS A 121 3.48 10.17 -17.14
C LYS A 121 3.96 10.42 -18.57
N ASN A 122 5.12 11.05 -18.71
CA ASN A 122 5.70 11.31 -20.04
C ASN A 122 6.29 10.05 -20.68
N VAL A 123 6.94 9.19 -19.90
CA VAL A 123 7.68 8.01 -20.41
C VAL A 123 6.84 6.74 -20.41
N TYR A 124 5.93 6.59 -19.45
CA TYR A 124 5.10 5.41 -19.22
C TYR A 124 3.60 5.79 -19.11
N PRO A 125 2.99 6.32 -20.18
CA PRO A 125 1.67 6.96 -20.12
C PRO A 125 0.50 6.03 -19.80
N LEU A 126 0.69 4.71 -19.87
CA LEU A 126 -0.35 3.76 -19.51
C LEU A 126 -0.38 3.44 -17.99
N MET A 127 0.67 3.81 -17.24
CA MET A 127 0.66 3.65 -15.80
C MET A 127 -0.35 4.58 -15.15
N LYS A 128 -1.24 4.02 -14.32
CA LYS A 128 -2.12 4.80 -13.46
C LYS A 128 -1.35 5.34 -12.26
N SER A 129 -1.75 6.48 -11.75
CA SER A 129 -1.01 7.18 -10.70
C SER A 129 -1.74 7.22 -9.36
N VAL A 130 -0.99 6.99 -8.30
CA VAL A 130 -1.46 7.15 -6.91
C VAL A 130 -0.57 8.17 -6.22
N PHE A 131 -1.17 9.22 -5.66
CA PHE A 131 -0.45 10.14 -4.81
C PHE A 131 -0.35 9.55 -3.40
N SER A 132 0.88 9.32 -2.96
CA SER A 132 1.14 8.61 -1.71
C SER A 132 0.79 9.44 -0.48
N SER A 133 0.30 8.78 0.56
CA SER A 133 0.12 9.37 1.89
C SER A 133 1.42 9.95 2.48
N LYS A 134 2.58 9.47 2.05
CA LYS A 134 3.91 9.98 2.45
C LYS A 134 4.19 11.39 1.94
N ALA A 135 3.50 11.83 0.91
CA ALA A 135 3.59 13.21 0.41
C ALA A 135 3.19 14.26 1.47
N ASP A 136 2.34 13.88 2.45
CA ASP A 136 1.93 14.75 3.56
C ASP A 136 3.09 15.28 4.40
N ILE A 137 4.22 14.58 4.40
CA ILE A 137 5.43 15.01 5.11
C ILE A 137 5.99 16.33 4.55
N PHE A 138 5.86 16.54 3.24
CA PHE A 138 6.39 17.71 2.57
C PHE A 138 5.35 18.76 2.27
N TYR A 139 4.15 18.33 1.94
CA TYR A 139 3.13 19.22 1.38
C TYR A 139 2.08 19.63 2.40
N THR A 140 2.04 19.03 3.60
CA THR A 140 0.98 19.24 4.59
C THR A 140 -0.39 19.22 3.92
N LEU A 141 -0.90 18.04 3.64
CA LEU A 141 -2.12 17.87 2.85
C LEU A 141 -3.28 18.68 3.43
N THR A 142 -3.92 19.46 2.55
CA THR A 142 -5.20 20.10 2.80
C THR A 142 -6.22 19.57 1.81
N PRO A 143 -7.54 19.72 2.05
CA PRO A 143 -8.56 19.32 1.07
C PRO A 143 -8.32 19.93 -0.31
N ASP A 144 -7.88 21.19 -0.38
CA ASP A 144 -7.60 21.88 -1.63
C ASP A 144 -6.42 21.26 -2.39
N ILE A 145 -5.34 20.89 -1.70
CA ILE A 145 -4.19 20.21 -2.31
C ILE A 145 -4.62 18.86 -2.86
N VAL A 146 -5.40 18.09 -2.09
CA VAL A 146 -5.90 16.77 -2.51
C VAL A 146 -6.82 16.91 -3.73
N ASN A 147 -7.76 17.85 -3.70
CA ASN A 147 -8.67 18.08 -4.82
C ASN A 147 -7.92 18.51 -6.09
N LYS A 148 -6.92 19.40 -5.97
CA LYS A 148 -6.07 19.82 -7.10
C LYS A 148 -5.20 18.68 -7.63
N ALA A 149 -4.64 17.83 -6.77
CA ALA A 149 -3.86 16.67 -7.20
C ALA A 149 -4.69 15.76 -8.12
N ILE A 150 -5.98 15.61 -7.86
CA ILE A 150 -6.88 14.83 -8.69
C ILE A 150 -7.27 15.60 -9.96
N GLN A 151 -7.76 16.82 -9.81
CA GLN A 151 -8.37 17.59 -10.89
C GLN A 151 -7.33 18.10 -11.91
N GLU A 152 -6.26 18.70 -11.43
CA GLU A 152 -5.21 19.34 -12.25
C GLU A 152 -4.03 18.40 -12.46
N GLY A 153 -3.63 17.68 -11.40
CA GLY A 153 -2.53 16.72 -11.45
C GLY A 153 -2.86 15.40 -12.12
N GLY A 154 -4.16 15.12 -12.38
CA GLY A 154 -4.61 13.91 -13.06
C GLY A 154 -4.25 12.64 -12.30
N MET A 155 -4.29 12.68 -10.95
CA MET A 155 -4.10 11.50 -10.12
C MET A 155 -5.35 10.62 -10.16
N ASP A 156 -5.17 9.32 -10.36
CA ASP A 156 -6.28 8.36 -10.33
C ASP A 156 -6.75 8.10 -8.90
N ILE A 157 -5.82 8.12 -7.95
CA ILE A 157 -6.07 7.89 -6.52
C ILE A 157 -5.17 8.82 -5.69
N VAL A 158 -5.69 9.31 -4.56
CA VAL A 158 -4.90 9.94 -3.50
C VAL A 158 -5.05 9.10 -2.24
N SER A 159 -3.94 8.58 -1.72
CA SER A 159 -3.89 7.83 -0.46
C SER A 159 -3.69 8.79 0.71
N LEU A 160 -4.57 8.73 1.71
CA LEU A 160 -4.51 9.62 2.86
C LEU A 160 -3.74 9.00 4.03
N PRO A 161 -3.00 9.80 4.80
CA PRO A 161 -2.51 9.39 6.12
C PRO A 161 -3.66 9.11 7.08
N ALA A 162 -3.46 8.13 7.98
CA ALA A 162 -4.46 7.75 8.98
C ALA A 162 -4.93 8.91 9.88
N LYS A 163 -4.07 9.90 10.13
CA LYS A 163 -4.40 11.06 10.98
C LYS A 163 -5.62 11.87 10.51
N TYR A 164 -5.97 11.79 9.23
CA TYR A 164 -7.12 12.53 8.68
C TYR A 164 -8.45 11.78 8.81
N ILE A 165 -8.45 10.50 9.19
CA ILE A 165 -9.66 9.67 9.24
C ILE A 165 -10.68 10.19 10.26
N GLU A 166 -10.21 10.74 11.36
CA GLU A 166 -11.05 11.33 12.41
C GLU A 166 -11.33 12.84 12.21
N ASN A 167 -10.71 13.46 11.22
CA ASN A 167 -10.91 14.87 10.91
C ASN A 167 -12.09 15.06 9.95
N ASN A 168 -13.29 15.22 10.52
CA ASN A 168 -14.50 15.38 9.71
C ASN A 168 -14.48 16.64 8.84
N GLU A 169 -13.85 17.74 9.28
CA GLU A 169 -13.74 18.97 8.48
C GLU A 169 -12.90 18.70 7.23
N PHE A 170 -11.75 18.06 7.40
CA PHE A 170 -10.90 17.65 6.28
C PHE A 170 -11.67 16.74 5.31
N LEU A 171 -12.29 15.67 5.82
CA LEU A 171 -13.01 14.70 4.98
C LEU A 171 -14.21 15.33 4.25
N ASN A 172 -14.89 16.28 4.87
CA ASN A 172 -16.01 17.00 4.23
C ASN A 172 -15.55 17.96 3.13
N GLY A 173 -14.33 18.51 3.23
CA GLY A 173 -13.73 19.37 2.20
C GLY A 173 -13.28 18.62 0.94
N LEU A 174 -13.22 17.28 0.96
CA LEU A 174 -12.84 16.46 -0.18
C LEU A 174 -13.99 16.33 -1.18
N GLN A 175 -13.73 16.67 -2.45
CA GLN A 175 -14.72 16.62 -3.53
C GLN A 175 -14.75 15.23 -4.21
N TYR A 176 -13.59 14.64 -4.47
CA TYR A 176 -13.43 13.40 -5.23
C TYR A 176 -13.30 12.17 -4.33
N LYS A 177 -14.26 11.98 -3.42
CA LYS A 177 -14.20 10.95 -2.36
C LYS A 177 -14.00 9.52 -2.88
N ASN A 178 -14.50 9.22 -4.06
CA ASN A 178 -14.35 7.93 -4.72
C ASN A 178 -12.93 7.68 -5.29
N GLN A 179 -12.08 8.71 -5.35
CA GLN A 179 -10.67 8.61 -5.71
C GLN A 179 -9.74 8.70 -4.49
N ILE A 180 -10.31 8.83 -3.30
CA ILE A 180 -9.55 8.84 -2.05
C ILE A 180 -9.45 7.43 -1.49
N GLU A 181 -8.23 7.03 -1.15
CA GLU A 181 -7.94 5.77 -0.48
C GLU A 181 -7.59 6.01 0.99
N ILE A 182 -8.17 5.21 1.86
CA ILE A 182 -8.04 5.33 3.32
C ILE A 182 -7.43 4.04 3.87
N PRO A 183 -6.34 4.10 4.69
CA PRO A 183 -5.80 2.91 5.33
C PRO A 183 -6.74 2.41 6.43
N VAL A 184 -7.06 1.11 6.38
CA VAL A 184 -7.90 0.44 7.41
C VAL A 184 -7.11 0.20 8.69
N ASN A 185 -5.87 -0.17 8.52
CA ASN A 185 -4.92 -0.40 9.60
C ASN A 185 -3.61 0.34 9.31
N THR A 186 -2.94 0.78 10.35
CA THR A 186 -1.62 1.39 10.24
C THR A 186 -0.66 0.69 11.18
N VAL A 187 0.57 0.53 10.74
CA VAL A 187 1.61 -0.10 11.54
C VAL A 187 2.19 0.86 12.57
N CYS A 188 2.00 2.14 12.39
CA CYS A 188 2.44 3.18 13.33
C CYS A 188 1.47 4.35 13.33
N GLY A 189 0.74 4.52 14.43
CA GLY A 189 -0.18 5.63 14.62
C GLY A 189 -0.04 6.31 15.98
N VAL A 190 0.99 5.93 16.74
CA VAL A 190 1.16 6.37 18.14
C VAL A 190 1.92 7.68 18.24
N CYS A 191 2.60 8.11 17.18
CA CYS A 191 3.37 9.33 17.19
C CYS A 191 2.51 10.51 16.72
N ASP A 192 2.56 11.61 17.44
CA ASP A 192 2.11 12.90 16.94
C ASP A 192 2.89 13.28 15.67
N ASN A 193 2.42 14.29 14.95
CA ASN A 193 2.96 14.66 13.64
C ASN A 193 4.48 14.83 13.60
N LEU A 194 5.08 15.38 14.66
CA LEU A 194 6.52 15.61 14.74
C LEU A 194 7.30 14.30 14.89
N GLN A 195 6.75 13.34 15.61
CA GLN A 195 7.37 12.03 15.80
C GLN A 195 7.19 11.14 14.56
N GLN A 196 6.09 11.26 13.83
CA GLN A 196 5.92 10.59 12.53
C GLN A 196 6.96 11.05 11.52
N GLU A 197 7.21 12.36 11.41
CA GLU A 197 8.26 12.90 10.55
C GLU A 197 9.64 12.34 10.92
N ASN A 198 9.95 12.24 12.20
CA ASN A 198 11.21 11.67 12.66
C ASN A 198 11.31 10.17 12.38
N CYS A 199 10.24 9.40 12.56
CA CYS A 199 10.22 7.99 12.19
C CYS A 199 10.48 7.80 10.69
N ILE A 200 9.79 8.55 9.83
CA ILE A 200 9.95 8.43 8.38
C ILE A 200 11.34 8.93 7.94
N LYS A 201 11.83 10.04 8.50
CA LYS A 201 13.19 10.53 8.22
C LYS A 201 14.24 9.51 8.66
N THR A 202 14.06 8.86 9.81
CA THR A 202 14.96 7.83 10.30
C THR A 202 14.91 6.58 9.43
N GLU A 203 13.75 6.19 8.92
CA GLU A 203 13.61 5.11 7.93
C GLU A 203 14.36 5.40 6.65
N HIS A 204 14.28 6.59 6.12
CA HIS A 204 15.04 6.99 4.94
C HIS A 204 16.54 7.00 5.19
N PHE A 205 16.99 7.53 6.32
CA PHE A 205 18.42 7.52 6.66
C PHE A 205 18.97 6.12 6.89
N SER A 206 18.19 5.18 7.42
CA SER A 206 18.65 3.80 7.60
C SER A 206 18.76 3.02 6.29
N GLN A 207 18.02 3.40 5.25
CA GLN A 207 18.16 2.81 3.91
C GLN A 207 19.47 3.18 3.24
N TYR A 208 20.00 4.36 3.50
CA TYR A 208 21.34 4.77 3.01
C TYR A 208 22.51 4.18 3.82
N ASN A 209 22.25 3.76 5.05
CA ASN A 209 23.23 3.02 5.84
C ASN A 209 23.00 1.53 5.61
N PHE A 210 23.85 0.89 4.83
CA PHE A 210 23.89 -0.53 4.49
C PHE A 210 23.92 -1.53 5.68
N SER A 211 23.65 -1.07 6.88
CA SER A 211 23.54 -1.90 8.08
C SER A 211 22.07 -2.30 8.29
N GLY A 212 21.71 -3.49 7.84
CA GLY A 212 20.39 -4.13 7.82
C GLY A 212 19.49 -4.10 9.07
N ASN A 213 19.50 -3.03 9.84
CA ASN A 213 18.58 -2.78 10.94
C ASN A 213 17.45 -1.88 10.43
N SER A 214 16.29 -2.46 10.19
CA SER A 214 15.08 -1.71 9.88
C SER A 214 14.74 -0.76 11.05
N VAL A 215 14.25 0.40 10.73
CA VAL A 215 13.84 1.44 11.71
C VAL A 215 12.77 0.97 12.69
N PHE A 216 11.98 -0.04 12.32
CA PHE A 216 11.08 -0.71 13.26
C PHE A 216 11.81 -1.26 14.49
N ASN A 217 13.10 -1.54 14.41
CA ASN A 217 13.94 -1.94 15.54
C ASN A 217 14.44 -0.77 16.39
N SER A 218 14.36 0.45 15.92
CA SER A 218 14.87 1.64 16.64
C SER A 218 13.78 2.49 17.31
N CYS A 219 12.51 2.31 16.96
CA CYS A 219 11.43 2.99 17.65
C CYS A 219 11.09 2.29 18.96
N THR A 220 11.60 2.83 20.07
CA THR A 220 11.34 2.31 21.43
C THR A 220 9.85 2.28 21.78
N LYS A 221 9.03 3.16 21.19
CA LYS A 221 7.57 3.15 21.37
C LYS A 221 6.92 1.98 20.64
N CYS A 222 7.46 1.56 19.50
CA CYS A 222 6.99 0.40 18.76
C CYS A 222 7.49 -0.92 19.36
N LEU A 223 8.65 -0.92 20.02
CA LEU A 223 9.21 -2.09 20.69
C LEU A 223 8.43 -2.48 21.97
N ASN A 224 7.81 -1.53 22.65
CA ASN A 224 7.08 -1.75 23.90
C ASN A 224 5.63 -2.22 23.72
N GLY A 225 5.28 -2.78 22.58
CA GLY A 225 4.09 -3.61 22.37
C GLY A 225 2.84 -2.88 21.87
N ASN A 226 2.00 -3.61 21.25
CA ASN A 226 0.55 -3.55 20.91
C ASN A 226 -0.16 -2.21 20.62
N LYS A 227 0.43 -1.04 20.79
CA LYS A 227 -0.21 0.27 20.57
C LYS A 227 0.06 0.89 19.18
N CYS A 228 0.84 0.21 18.35
CA CYS A 228 1.19 0.74 17.02
C CYS A 228 0.21 0.34 15.91
N LEU A 229 -0.87 -0.35 16.23
CA LEU A 229 -1.92 -0.71 15.30
C LEU A 229 -3.13 0.20 15.56
N ILE A 230 -3.35 1.16 14.69
CA ILE A 230 -4.64 1.84 14.59
C ILE A 230 -5.45 1.07 13.57
N ASN A 231 -6.42 0.32 14.07
CA ASN A 231 -7.47 -0.23 13.25
C ASN A 231 -8.73 0.54 13.58
N PHE A 232 -9.39 1.11 12.58
CA PHE A 232 -10.78 1.48 12.82
C PHE A 232 -11.67 0.24 12.61
N ASP A 233 -12.77 0.19 13.34
CA ASP A 233 -13.68 -0.94 13.27
C ASP A 233 -14.44 -0.99 11.94
N PHE A 234 -15.12 -2.09 11.69
CA PHE A 234 -15.84 -2.31 10.45
C PHE A 234 -17.04 -1.35 10.30
N GLU A 235 -17.62 -0.87 11.40
CA GLU A 235 -18.72 0.12 11.37
C GLU A 235 -18.20 1.49 10.90
N LYS A 236 -16.98 1.88 11.29
CA LYS A 236 -16.35 3.10 10.76
C LYS A 236 -16.11 3.01 9.26
N LEU A 237 -15.70 1.84 8.76
CA LEU A 237 -15.55 1.61 7.33
C LEU A 237 -16.89 1.80 6.59
N LYS A 238 -17.99 1.27 7.15
CA LYS A 238 -19.33 1.48 6.61
C LYS A 238 -19.75 2.95 6.64
N GLU A 239 -19.44 3.66 7.73
CA GLU A 239 -19.70 5.10 7.84
C GLU A 239 -18.98 5.87 6.72
N LEU A 240 -17.70 5.61 6.52
CA LEU A 240 -16.91 6.22 5.46
C LEU A 240 -17.46 5.90 4.07
N THR A 241 -17.88 4.65 3.86
CA THR A 241 -18.49 4.23 2.59
C THR A 241 -19.81 4.99 2.32
N LYS A 242 -20.65 5.21 3.34
CA LYS A 242 -21.85 6.03 3.23
C LYS A 242 -21.53 7.50 2.91
N LYS A 243 -20.38 8.01 3.35
CA LYS A 243 -19.88 9.36 3.02
C LYS A 243 -19.26 9.46 1.61
N GLY A 244 -19.18 8.36 0.86
CA GLY A 244 -18.66 8.29 -0.51
C GLY A 244 -17.22 7.82 -0.64
N PHE A 245 -16.54 7.48 0.46
CA PHE A 245 -15.21 6.87 0.43
C PHE A 245 -15.36 5.37 0.24
N ASN A 246 -14.83 4.83 -0.83
CA ASN A 246 -15.01 3.42 -1.15
C ASN A 246 -13.70 2.66 -1.42
N LYS A 247 -12.55 3.34 -1.38
CA LYS A 247 -11.23 2.73 -1.57
C LYS A 247 -10.50 2.64 -0.22
N PHE A 248 -10.02 1.46 0.09
CA PHE A 248 -9.36 1.18 1.36
C PHE A 248 -8.06 0.41 1.15
N LEU A 249 -7.04 0.80 1.90
CA LEU A 249 -5.73 0.14 1.91
C LEU A 249 -5.61 -0.74 3.15
N VAL A 250 -5.32 -2.01 2.96
CA VAL A 250 -5.07 -2.96 4.05
C VAL A 250 -3.59 -3.25 4.11
N ASN A 251 -2.94 -2.74 5.15
CA ASN A 251 -1.51 -2.91 5.34
C ASN A 251 -1.17 -4.29 5.90
N SER A 252 -0.13 -4.90 5.35
CA SER A 252 0.51 -6.07 5.94
C SER A 252 1.27 -5.70 7.20
N PHE A 253 1.55 -6.69 8.03
CA PHE A 253 2.40 -6.51 9.20
C PHE A 253 3.88 -6.63 8.81
N PRO A 254 4.80 -5.92 9.53
CA PRO A 254 6.22 -6.05 9.30
C PRO A 254 6.68 -7.51 9.44
N LYS A 255 7.59 -7.95 8.59
CA LYS A 255 8.15 -9.32 8.62
C LYS A 255 8.74 -9.71 9.97
N THR A 256 9.25 -8.76 10.74
CA THR A 256 9.74 -8.98 12.11
C THR A 256 8.63 -9.44 13.07
N LYS A 257 7.38 -9.07 12.80
CA LYS A 257 6.20 -9.46 13.59
C LYS A 257 5.38 -10.56 12.93
N ASP A 258 5.40 -10.62 11.62
CA ASP A 258 4.61 -11.57 10.81
C ASP A 258 5.45 -12.17 9.67
N PRO A 259 6.46 -12.97 9.96
CA PRO A 259 7.38 -13.51 8.96
C PRO A 259 6.65 -14.38 7.92
N ASN A 260 5.52 -14.94 8.28
CA ASN A 260 4.74 -15.88 7.46
C ASN A 260 3.44 -15.29 6.92
N GLY A 261 3.09 -14.05 7.24
CA GLY A 261 1.85 -13.41 6.83
C GLY A 261 0.60 -13.94 7.57
N LEU A 262 0.78 -14.68 8.66
CA LEU A 262 -0.33 -15.30 9.39
C LEU A 262 -1.18 -14.26 10.12
N LEU A 263 -0.55 -13.27 10.78
CA LEU A 263 -1.27 -12.19 11.46
C LEU A 263 -2.06 -11.34 10.45
N PHE A 264 -1.52 -11.14 9.26
CA PHE A 264 -2.23 -10.44 8.19
C PHE A 264 -3.47 -11.24 7.75
N VAL A 265 -3.35 -12.57 7.57
CA VAL A 265 -4.47 -13.44 7.22
C VAL A 265 -5.53 -13.42 8.31
N GLU A 266 -5.14 -13.58 9.58
CA GLU A 266 -6.05 -13.48 10.73
C GLU A 266 -6.78 -12.15 10.76
N PHE A 267 -6.05 -11.04 10.66
CA PHE A 267 -6.64 -9.70 10.62
C PHE A 267 -7.63 -9.57 9.46
N PHE A 268 -7.24 -9.95 8.24
CA PHE A 268 -8.09 -9.84 7.05
C PHE A 268 -9.38 -10.65 7.21
N VAL A 269 -9.26 -11.88 7.67
CA VAL A 269 -10.40 -12.79 7.88
C VAL A 269 -11.33 -12.24 8.96
N ASP A 270 -10.80 -11.83 10.10
CA ASP A 270 -11.60 -11.29 11.20
C ASP A 270 -12.32 -10.00 10.82
N TYR A 271 -11.68 -9.19 10.03
CA TYR A 271 -12.21 -7.88 9.66
C TYR A 271 -13.24 -7.94 8.53
N PHE A 272 -12.98 -8.69 7.44
CA PHE A 272 -13.78 -8.65 6.22
C PHE A 272 -14.70 -9.85 6.02
N ILE A 273 -14.46 -10.99 6.67
CA ILE A 273 -15.19 -12.24 6.43
C ILE A 273 -16.27 -12.41 7.50
N LYS A 274 -17.45 -12.91 7.06
CA LYS A 274 -18.54 -13.27 7.95
C LYS A 274 -18.11 -14.38 8.92
N ASP A 275 -18.60 -14.35 10.14
CA ASP A 275 -18.15 -15.24 11.21
C ASP A 275 -18.29 -16.73 10.86
N GLU A 276 -19.36 -17.10 10.18
CA GLU A 276 -19.63 -18.49 9.75
C GLU A 276 -18.63 -19.02 8.71
N TYR A 277 -17.92 -18.13 7.99
CA TYR A 277 -16.97 -18.51 6.93
C TYR A 277 -15.49 -18.33 7.31
N LYS A 278 -15.18 -17.78 8.49
CA LYS A 278 -13.81 -17.44 8.87
C LYS A 278 -12.82 -18.59 8.74
N PHE A 279 -13.19 -19.77 9.26
CA PHE A 279 -12.32 -20.94 9.17
C PHE A 279 -12.08 -21.40 7.73
N MET A 280 -13.11 -21.39 6.90
CA MET A 280 -13.00 -21.76 5.48
C MET A 280 -12.12 -20.77 4.71
N ALA A 281 -12.36 -19.48 4.92
CA ALA A 281 -11.58 -18.41 4.26
C ALA A 281 -10.11 -18.45 4.67
N GLN A 282 -9.81 -18.63 5.96
CA GLN A 282 -8.45 -18.77 6.46
C GLN A 282 -7.74 -19.97 5.85
N SER A 283 -8.40 -21.12 5.84
CA SER A 283 -7.87 -22.35 5.24
C SER A 283 -7.62 -22.19 3.75
N PHE A 284 -8.55 -21.56 3.00
CA PHE A 284 -8.40 -21.31 1.58
C PHE A 284 -7.18 -20.43 1.28
N ILE A 285 -6.99 -19.33 2.04
CA ILE A 285 -5.87 -18.42 1.84
C ILE A 285 -4.54 -19.11 2.14
N LEU A 286 -4.45 -19.88 3.23
CA LEU A 286 -3.22 -20.56 3.65
C LEU A 286 -2.85 -21.73 2.73
N GLN A 287 -3.81 -22.52 2.25
CA GLN A 287 -3.56 -23.56 1.25
C GLN A 287 -3.00 -23.01 -0.05
N GLY A 288 -3.47 -21.85 -0.49
CA GLY A 288 -2.94 -21.19 -1.67
C GLY A 288 -1.45 -20.80 -1.52
N LYS A 289 -1.00 -20.52 -0.29
CA LYS A 289 0.41 -20.29 0.01
C LYS A 289 1.24 -21.57 -0.06
N GLU A 290 0.74 -22.67 0.50
CA GLU A 290 1.47 -23.94 0.59
C GLU A 290 1.68 -24.61 -0.77
N ASN A 291 0.72 -24.49 -1.69
CA ASN A 291 0.79 -25.09 -3.03
C ASN A 291 1.84 -24.45 -3.96
N HIS A 292 2.52 -23.38 -3.51
CA HIS A 292 3.50 -22.64 -4.30
C HIS A 292 4.89 -22.57 -3.63
N ILE A 293 5.10 -23.29 -2.51
CA ILE A 293 6.40 -23.53 -1.90
C ILE A 293 6.97 -24.84 -2.46
#